data_100b9da56f80d680bb1a2e841e40bf89
#
_entry.id   100b9da56f80d680bb1a2e841e40bf89
#
_cell.length_a   1.000
_cell.length_b   1.000
_cell.length_c   1.000
_cell.angle_alpha   90.00
_cell.angle_beta   90.00
_cell.angle_gamma   90.00
#
_symmetry.space_group_name_H-M   'P 1'
#
loop_
_entity.id
_entity.type
_entity.pdbx_description
1 polymer ?
#
loop_
_entity_poly.entity_id
_entity_poly.type
_entity_poly.pdbx_seq_one_letter_code
_entity_poly.pdbx_strand_id
1 'polypeptide(L)'
;MNLLRSIVLSAIAAAIVTGTAIMSGYAQRGDLIVFPANYAKGVLYSTVDRADLKQVRVLYASSQAAIDAAKAGKPLPDGTVLTMVQYAAQVDDKGVPVKGPNGRFVRTDKIVGYTVMEKRAGWGKDVPDEIRNGDWQYQAFRADRTPNPKAVLANCFKCHKPLDKQDFVFTWEGLRTAAK
;
A
#
# COMPACT_ATOMS: atom_id res chain seq x y z
N MET A 1 -68.03 16.48 -23.65
CA MET A 1 -67.23 16.71 -24.81
C MET A 1 -65.91 17.29 -24.33
N ASN A 2 -64.87 16.53 -24.42
CA ASN A 2 -63.43 16.66 -24.35
C ASN A 2 -62.76 15.87 -23.22
N LEU A 3 -62.65 14.58 -23.49
CA LEU A 3 -61.54 13.73 -23.04
C LEU A 3 -60.29 14.09 -23.88
N LEU A 4 -59.14 13.92 -23.27
CA LEU A 4 -57.78 13.94 -23.81
C LEU A 4 -56.91 15.06 -23.21
N ARG A 5 -56.28 14.73 -22.08
CA ARG A 5 -54.98 15.23 -21.68
C ARG A 5 -54.50 14.50 -20.39
N SER A 6 -53.90 13.34 -20.58
CA SER A 6 -53.06 12.73 -19.54
C SER A 6 -52.36 11.53 -20.18
N ILE A 7 -51.14 11.66 -20.52
CA ILE A 7 -50.13 10.62 -20.64
C ILE A 7 -48.94 11.32 -21.31
N VAL A 8 -47.98 11.79 -20.56
CA VAL A 8 -46.54 11.77 -20.83
C VAL A 8 -45.87 12.39 -19.58
N LEU A 9 -45.41 11.59 -18.70
CA LEU A 9 -44.33 11.92 -17.73
C LEU A 9 -44.09 10.67 -16.85
N SER A 10 -43.38 9.74 -17.38
CA SER A 10 -42.75 8.68 -16.54
C SER A 10 -41.73 7.90 -17.39
N ALA A 11 -40.57 8.43 -17.59
CA ALA A 11 -39.40 7.64 -18.02
C ALA A 11 -38.12 8.52 -18.00
N ILE A 12 -37.62 8.92 -16.85
CA ILE A 12 -36.20 9.28 -16.67
C ILE A 12 -35.93 9.18 -15.17
N ALA A 13 -35.59 8.02 -14.67
CA ALA A 13 -34.89 7.86 -13.38
C ALA A 13 -34.45 6.41 -13.18
N ALA A 14 -33.57 5.90 -14.01
CA ALA A 14 -32.90 4.62 -13.74
C ALA A 14 -31.59 4.48 -14.51
N ALA A 15 -30.61 5.35 -14.26
CA ALA A 15 -29.27 5.14 -14.82
C ALA A 15 -28.18 5.92 -14.05
N ILE A 16 -28.15 5.90 -12.74
CA ILE A 16 -26.95 6.37 -11.98
C ILE A 16 -26.85 5.59 -10.67
N VAL A 17 -26.56 4.31 -10.67
CA VAL A 17 -26.13 3.59 -9.45
C VAL A 17 -25.17 2.41 -9.72
N THR A 18 -24.62 2.25 -10.91
CA THR A 18 -23.79 1.07 -11.20
C THR A 18 -22.27 1.28 -11.12
N GLY A 19 -21.81 2.54 -10.98
CA GLY A 19 -20.37 2.83 -11.03
C GLY A 19 -19.58 2.66 -9.72
N THR A 20 -20.23 2.76 -8.57
CA THR A 20 -19.54 2.76 -7.26
C THR A 20 -19.34 1.40 -6.62
N ALA A 21 -20.18 0.42 -6.93
CA ALA A 21 -20.09 -0.92 -6.34
C ALA A 21 -18.97 -1.78 -6.94
N ILE A 22 -18.61 -1.55 -8.21
CA ILE A 22 -17.58 -2.33 -8.90
C ILE A 22 -16.18 -1.99 -8.39
N MET A 23 -15.93 -0.73 -8.05
CA MET A 23 -14.62 -0.29 -7.52
C MET A 23 -14.27 -0.88 -6.14
N SER A 24 -15.28 -1.20 -5.32
CA SER A 24 -15.03 -1.79 -3.99
C SER A 24 -14.59 -3.26 -4.05
N GLY A 25 -15.00 -4.01 -5.07
CA GLY A 25 -14.67 -5.43 -5.19
C GLY A 25 -13.22 -5.70 -5.64
N TYR A 26 -12.67 -4.85 -6.51
CA TYR A 26 -11.31 -5.05 -7.05
C TYR A 26 -10.20 -4.64 -6.07
N ALA A 27 -10.48 -3.68 -5.20
CA ALA A 27 -9.49 -3.20 -4.22
C ALA A 27 -9.41 -4.08 -2.96
N GLN A 28 -10.24 -5.09 -2.80
CA GLN A 28 -10.32 -5.93 -1.60
C GLN A 28 -9.74 -7.33 -1.77
N ARG A 29 -9.02 -7.62 -2.86
CA ARG A 29 -8.30 -8.90 -3.02
C ARG A 29 -7.02 -8.95 -2.17
N GLY A 30 -7.08 -8.47 -0.95
CA GLY A 30 -6.04 -8.63 0.04
C GLY A 30 -5.81 -10.09 0.47
N ASP A 31 -6.70 -11.01 0.09
CA ASP A 31 -6.57 -12.47 0.25
C ASP A 31 -5.45 -13.07 -0.62
N LEU A 32 -4.97 -12.35 -1.64
CA LEU A 32 -3.84 -12.80 -2.47
C LEU A 32 -2.50 -12.77 -1.74
N ILE A 33 -2.32 -11.88 -0.76
CA ILE A 33 -1.05 -11.73 -0.04
C ILE A 33 -1.14 -12.39 1.32
N VAL A 34 -0.34 -13.44 1.50
CA VAL A 34 -0.11 -14.07 2.80
C VAL A 34 0.96 -13.29 3.55
N PHE A 35 0.81 -13.13 4.89
CA PHE A 35 1.81 -12.44 5.69
C PHE A 35 3.20 -13.09 5.55
N PRO A 36 4.23 -12.34 5.14
CA PRO A 36 5.57 -12.90 4.92
C PRO A 36 6.30 -13.10 6.25
N ALA A 37 6.05 -14.22 6.93
CA ALA A 37 6.55 -14.48 8.28
C ALA A 37 8.07 -14.31 8.43
N ASN A 38 8.82 -14.53 7.36
CA ASN A 38 10.28 -14.44 7.33
C ASN A 38 10.80 -13.10 6.82
N TYR A 39 9.97 -12.04 6.75
CA TYR A 39 10.34 -10.74 6.17
C TYR A 39 11.67 -10.19 6.72
N ALA A 40 11.95 -10.38 8.01
CA ALA A 40 13.16 -9.88 8.65
C ALA A 40 14.44 -10.61 8.23
N LYS A 41 14.35 -11.75 7.52
CA LYS A 41 15.50 -12.42 6.87
C LYS A 41 15.86 -11.77 5.53
N GLY A 42 15.00 -10.90 5.01
CA GLY A 42 15.26 -10.11 3.81
C GLY A 42 16.22 -8.96 4.05
N VAL A 43 16.38 -8.10 3.07
CA VAL A 43 17.27 -6.94 3.12
C VAL A 43 16.55 -5.76 3.75
N LEU A 44 17.02 -5.27 4.89
CA LEU A 44 16.58 -4.00 5.44
C LEU A 44 17.13 -2.90 4.51
N TYR A 45 16.26 -2.13 3.85
CA TYR A 45 16.68 -1.18 2.85
C TYR A 45 16.32 0.27 3.17
N SER A 46 15.39 0.50 4.09
CA SER A 46 14.99 1.87 4.43
C SER A 46 14.36 1.96 5.81
N THR A 47 14.45 3.15 6.38
CA THR A 47 13.72 3.52 7.60
C THR A 47 13.12 4.91 7.39
N VAL A 48 11.83 5.10 7.67
CA VAL A 48 11.09 6.34 7.46
C VAL A 48 10.42 6.79 8.76
N ASP A 49 10.65 8.03 9.15
CA ASP A 49 9.97 8.67 10.27
C ASP A 49 8.67 9.33 9.79
N ARG A 50 7.56 9.09 10.49
CA ARG A 50 6.26 9.67 10.21
C ARG A 50 5.76 10.42 11.44
N ALA A 51 5.98 11.74 11.44
CA ALA A 51 5.60 12.61 12.55
C ALA A 51 4.08 12.67 12.74
N ASP A 52 3.34 12.74 11.63
CA ASP A 52 1.88 12.78 11.58
C ASP A 52 1.22 11.55 12.22
N LEU A 53 1.89 10.39 12.16
CA LEU A 53 1.40 9.12 12.72
C LEU A 53 2.17 8.70 13.97
N LYS A 54 3.19 9.46 14.39
CA LYS A 54 4.08 9.13 15.50
C LYS A 54 4.66 7.72 15.34
N GLN A 55 5.21 7.44 14.14
CA GLN A 55 5.70 6.11 13.76
C GLN A 55 7.13 6.16 13.24
N VAL A 56 7.85 5.09 13.50
CA VAL A 56 9.06 4.70 12.77
C VAL A 56 8.72 3.51 11.90
N ARG A 57 8.94 3.62 10.60
CA ARG A 57 8.67 2.58 9.62
C ARG A 57 9.97 1.95 9.16
N VAL A 58 10.07 0.64 9.27
CA VAL A 58 11.24 -0.15 8.86
C VAL A 58 10.84 -1.01 7.67
N LEU A 59 11.62 -0.93 6.59
CA LEU A 59 11.26 -1.53 5.31
C LEU A 59 12.25 -2.61 4.90
N TYR A 60 11.71 -3.76 4.50
CA TYR A 60 12.45 -4.93 4.07
C TYR A 60 12.08 -5.33 2.66
N ALA A 61 13.07 -5.70 1.86
CA ALA A 61 12.88 -6.37 0.56
C ALA A 61 13.12 -7.88 0.74
N SER A 62 12.32 -8.70 0.08
CA SER A 62 12.37 -10.16 0.21
C SER A 62 13.67 -10.78 -0.28
N SER A 63 14.41 -10.10 -1.16
CA SER A 63 15.63 -10.64 -1.77
C SER A 63 16.63 -9.56 -2.17
N GLN A 64 17.89 -9.97 -2.30
CA GLN A 64 18.96 -9.14 -2.86
C GLN A 64 18.69 -8.79 -4.33
N ALA A 65 18.03 -9.67 -5.09
CA ALA A 65 17.69 -9.42 -6.49
C ALA A 65 16.79 -8.18 -6.67
N ALA A 66 15.90 -7.89 -5.71
CA ALA A 66 15.09 -6.66 -5.72
C ALA A 66 15.98 -5.42 -5.57
N ILE A 67 16.97 -5.48 -4.68
CA ILE A 67 17.95 -4.40 -4.46
C ILE A 67 18.80 -4.18 -5.72
N ASP A 68 19.29 -5.26 -6.32
CA ASP A 68 20.17 -5.20 -7.50
C ASP A 68 19.41 -4.65 -8.72
N ALA A 69 18.14 -5.02 -8.90
CA ALA A 69 17.28 -4.47 -9.94
C ALA A 69 17.07 -2.96 -9.75
N ALA A 70 16.75 -2.51 -8.53
CA ALA A 70 16.58 -1.09 -8.23
C ALA A 70 17.87 -0.29 -8.47
N LYS A 71 19.05 -0.82 -8.06
CA LYS A 71 20.36 -0.22 -8.33
C LYS A 71 20.64 -0.09 -9.82
N ALA A 72 20.19 -1.05 -10.61
CA ALA A 72 20.31 -1.03 -12.06
C ALA A 72 19.26 -0.16 -12.75
N GLY A 73 18.34 0.51 -12.00
CA GLY A 73 17.26 1.31 -12.55
C GLY A 73 16.20 0.47 -13.28
N LYS A 74 16.10 -0.82 -12.99
CA LYS A 74 15.17 -1.77 -13.62
C LYS A 74 13.96 -2.00 -12.70
N PRO A 75 12.78 -2.32 -13.25
CA PRO A 75 11.63 -2.77 -12.46
C PRO A 75 12.01 -3.95 -11.56
N LEU A 76 11.42 -4.01 -10.37
CA LEU A 76 11.66 -5.10 -9.43
C LEU A 76 11.18 -6.44 -10.03
N PRO A 77 11.88 -7.54 -9.75
CA PRO A 77 11.53 -8.85 -10.29
C PRO A 77 10.14 -9.34 -9.88
N ASP A 78 9.57 -10.23 -10.67
CA ASP A 78 8.43 -11.04 -10.25
C ASP A 78 8.74 -11.79 -8.96
N GLY A 79 7.73 -11.92 -8.06
CA GLY A 79 7.90 -12.51 -6.74
C GLY A 79 8.53 -11.57 -5.70
N THR A 80 8.82 -10.30 -6.04
CA THR A 80 9.29 -9.34 -5.04
C THR A 80 8.21 -9.05 -4.01
N VAL A 81 8.59 -9.15 -2.73
CA VAL A 81 7.77 -8.72 -1.59
C VAL A 81 8.49 -7.60 -0.85
N LEU A 82 7.83 -6.47 -0.68
CA LEU A 82 8.28 -5.37 0.17
C LEU A 82 7.40 -5.30 1.41
N THR A 83 8.04 -5.40 2.58
CA THR A 83 7.34 -5.38 3.87
C THR A 83 7.73 -4.16 4.66
N MET A 84 6.75 -3.37 5.05
CA MET A 84 6.90 -2.23 5.95
C MET A 84 6.36 -2.59 7.33
N VAL A 85 7.23 -2.57 8.33
CA VAL A 85 6.87 -2.71 9.74
C VAL A 85 6.66 -1.32 10.32
N GLN A 86 5.51 -1.10 10.94
CA GLN A 86 5.15 0.17 11.55
C GLN A 86 5.30 0.06 13.06
N TYR A 87 6.29 0.77 13.61
CA TYR A 87 6.52 0.84 15.05
C TYR A 87 6.00 2.17 15.59
N ALA A 88 5.49 2.18 16.82
CA ALA A 88 5.26 3.43 17.53
C ALA A 88 6.59 4.13 17.79
N ALA A 89 6.66 5.44 17.57
CA ALA A 89 7.75 6.26 18.03
C ALA A 89 7.57 6.56 19.53
N GLN A 90 8.68 6.71 20.24
CA GLN A 90 8.65 7.29 21.59
C GLN A 90 8.14 8.72 21.50
N VAL A 91 7.28 9.11 22.42
CA VAL A 91 6.76 10.48 22.51
C VAL A 91 7.07 11.06 23.89
N ASP A 92 7.23 12.37 23.95
CA ASP A 92 7.32 13.14 25.19
C ASP A 92 5.95 13.33 25.87
N ASP A 93 5.93 14.04 26.98
CA ASP A 93 4.71 14.32 27.76
C ASP A 93 3.67 15.15 26.98
N LYS A 94 4.10 15.83 25.92
CA LYS A 94 3.21 16.60 25.00
C LYS A 94 2.77 15.75 23.80
N GLY A 95 3.20 14.50 23.73
CA GLY A 95 2.89 13.59 22.63
C GLY A 95 3.66 13.89 21.36
N VAL A 96 4.79 14.59 21.42
CA VAL A 96 5.67 14.87 20.28
C VAL A 96 6.71 13.74 20.17
N PRO A 97 7.00 13.23 18.96
CA PRO A 97 8.01 12.21 18.76
C PRO A 97 9.41 12.66 19.20
N VAL A 98 10.04 11.87 20.06
CA VAL A 98 11.38 12.11 20.57
C VAL A 98 12.41 11.76 19.48
N LYS A 99 13.42 12.60 19.29
CA LYS A 99 14.55 12.35 18.40
C LYS A 99 15.76 11.87 19.19
N GLY A 100 16.39 10.82 18.67
CA GLY A 100 17.68 10.34 19.15
C GLY A 100 18.85 11.19 18.67
N PRO A 101 20.09 10.80 19.05
CA PRO A 101 21.30 11.56 18.71
C PRO A 101 21.56 11.70 17.20
N ASN A 102 21.03 10.77 16.39
CA ASN A 102 21.13 10.78 14.93
C ASN A 102 20.03 11.62 14.25
N GLY A 103 19.23 12.36 15.02
CA GLY A 103 18.13 13.19 14.52
C GLY A 103 16.88 12.41 14.09
N ARG A 104 16.89 11.05 14.15
CA ARG A 104 15.77 10.19 13.80
C ARG A 104 14.87 9.96 15.02
N PHE A 105 13.60 9.61 14.78
CA PHE A 105 12.70 9.26 15.88
C PHE A 105 13.20 8.02 16.63
N VAL A 106 13.07 8.03 17.93
CA VAL A 106 13.34 6.87 18.78
C VAL A 106 12.20 5.86 18.59
N ARG A 107 12.55 4.70 18.07
CA ARG A 107 11.61 3.59 17.88
C ARG A 107 11.36 2.89 19.21
N THR A 108 10.10 2.57 19.48
CA THR A 108 9.74 1.63 20.55
C THR A 108 9.64 0.19 19.99
N ASP A 109 9.45 -0.80 20.88
CA ASP A 109 9.20 -2.19 20.44
C ASP A 109 7.72 -2.46 20.09
N LYS A 110 6.85 -1.46 20.29
CA LYS A 110 5.42 -1.59 19.99
C LYS A 110 5.17 -1.56 18.49
N ILE A 111 4.83 -2.71 17.92
CA ILE A 111 4.36 -2.80 16.52
C ILE A 111 2.91 -2.31 16.46
N VAL A 112 2.63 -1.40 15.54
CA VAL A 112 1.28 -0.85 15.26
C VAL A 112 0.59 -1.69 14.18
N GLY A 113 1.37 -2.20 13.22
CA GLY A 113 0.88 -3.02 12.11
C GLY A 113 1.94 -3.16 11.02
N TYR A 114 1.50 -3.74 9.91
CA TYR A 114 2.35 -3.93 8.74
C TYR A 114 1.60 -3.56 7.47
N THR A 115 2.35 -3.16 6.45
CA THR A 115 1.85 -3.14 5.08
C THR A 115 2.81 -3.92 4.19
N VAL A 116 2.23 -4.70 3.31
CA VAL A 116 2.97 -5.52 2.35
C VAL A 116 2.53 -5.15 0.96
N MET A 117 3.48 -5.00 0.06
CA MET A 117 3.23 -4.99 -1.37
C MET A 117 3.99 -6.15 -2.01
N GLU A 118 3.33 -6.88 -2.87
CA GLU A 118 3.87 -8.04 -3.56
C GLU A 118 3.60 -7.94 -5.05
N LYS A 119 4.62 -8.28 -5.85
CA LYS A 119 4.57 -8.25 -7.31
C LYS A 119 4.52 -9.66 -7.85
N ARG A 120 3.47 -9.96 -8.62
CA ARG A 120 3.32 -11.25 -9.30
C ARG A 120 2.78 -11.05 -10.69
N ALA A 121 3.41 -11.69 -11.66
CA ALA A 121 3.00 -11.63 -13.06
C ALA A 121 1.51 -11.94 -13.23
N GLY A 122 0.80 -11.01 -13.87
CA GLY A 122 -0.63 -11.13 -14.14
C GLY A 122 -1.57 -10.65 -13.03
N TRP A 123 -1.08 -10.29 -11.84
CA TRP A 123 -1.93 -9.80 -10.75
C TRP A 123 -2.59 -8.44 -11.03
N GLY A 124 -2.01 -7.68 -11.96
CA GLY A 124 -2.60 -6.41 -12.38
C GLY A 124 -3.80 -6.54 -13.31
N LYS A 125 -4.04 -7.71 -13.91
CA LYS A 125 -5.08 -7.89 -14.95
C LYS A 125 -6.49 -7.57 -14.46
N ASP A 126 -6.77 -7.87 -13.20
CA ASP A 126 -8.08 -7.68 -12.58
C ASP A 126 -8.21 -6.31 -11.89
N VAL A 127 -7.19 -5.45 -11.97
CA VAL A 127 -7.21 -4.11 -11.37
C VAL A 127 -7.58 -3.09 -12.45
N PRO A 128 -8.58 -2.21 -12.21
CA PRO A 128 -8.94 -1.15 -13.15
C PRO A 128 -7.74 -0.27 -13.52
N ASP A 129 -7.63 0.12 -14.81
CA ASP A 129 -6.48 0.86 -15.35
C ASP A 129 -6.19 2.18 -14.60
N GLU A 130 -7.25 2.81 -14.10
CA GLU A 130 -7.17 4.09 -13.38
C GLU A 130 -6.36 3.98 -12.08
N ILE A 131 -6.34 2.80 -11.47
CA ILE A 131 -5.64 2.56 -10.20
C ILE A 131 -4.56 1.46 -10.31
N ARG A 132 -4.43 0.78 -11.46
CA ARG A 132 -3.47 -0.31 -11.63
C ARG A 132 -2.03 0.16 -11.47
N ASN A 133 -1.27 -0.56 -10.66
CA ASN A 133 0.15 -0.33 -10.41
C ASN A 133 0.99 -1.49 -10.97
N GLY A 134 0.93 -1.70 -12.29
CA GLY A 134 1.52 -2.88 -12.88
C GLY A 134 0.93 -4.15 -12.28
N ASP A 135 1.78 -5.08 -11.90
CA ASP A 135 1.41 -6.36 -11.28
C ASP A 135 1.51 -6.34 -9.73
N TRP A 136 1.60 -5.15 -9.12
CA TRP A 136 1.61 -5.02 -7.68
C TRP A 136 0.23 -5.19 -7.05
N GLN A 137 0.19 -5.88 -5.91
CA GLN A 137 -0.94 -5.93 -4.98
C GLN A 137 -0.50 -5.47 -3.60
N TYR A 138 -1.47 -5.13 -2.76
CA TYR A 138 -1.24 -4.53 -1.45
C TYR A 138 -2.07 -5.23 -0.39
N GLN A 139 -1.52 -5.39 0.82
CA GLN A 139 -2.24 -5.86 2.00
C GLN A 139 -1.74 -5.14 3.25
N ALA A 140 -2.68 -4.81 4.14
CA ALA A 140 -2.38 -4.33 5.47
C ALA A 140 -2.66 -5.43 6.50
N PHE A 141 -1.78 -5.54 7.48
CA PHE A 141 -1.90 -6.49 8.57
C PHE A 141 -1.87 -5.77 9.92
N ARG A 142 -2.56 -6.32 10.89
CA ARG A 142 -2.48 -5.89 12.29
C ARG A 142 -1.14 -6.30 12.91
N ALA A 143 -0.90 -5.86 14.16
CA ALA A 143 0.29 -6.24 14.91
C ALA A 143 0.40 -7.76 15.16
N ASP A 144 -0.73 -8.47 15.26
CA ASP A 144 -0.82 -9.91 15.37
C ASP A 144 -0.64 -10.67 14.04
N ARG A 145 -0.33 -9.93 12.95
CA ARG A 145 -0.11 -10.45 11.58
C ARG A 145 -1.37 -10.95 10.87
N THR A 146 -2.55 -10.76 11.44
CA THR A 146 -3.81 -11.04 10.75
C THR A 146 -4.15 -9.92 9.77
N PRO A 147 -4.84 -10.18 8.65
CA PRO A 147 -5.31 -9.15 7.75
C PRO A 147 -6.12 -8.07 8.47
N ASN A 148 -5.88 -6.82 8.13
CA ASN A 148 -6.62 -5.70 8.71
C ASN A 148 -7.91 -5.44 7.91
N PRO A 149 -9.09 -5.83 8.41
CA PRO A 149 -10.36 -5.70 7.67
C PRO A 149 -10.82 -4.25 7.53
N LYS A 150 -10.20 -3.32 8.27
CA LYS A 150 -10.50 -1.88 8.17
C LYS A 150 -9.65 -1.16 7.12
N ALA A 151 -8.69 -1.86 6.51
CA ALA A 151 -7.84 -1.26 5.49
C ALA A 151 -8.61 -1.07 4.17
N VAL A 152 -8.58 0.14 3.65
CA VAL A 152 -9.13 0.47 2.32
C VAL A 152 -8.00 0.34 1.31
N LEU A 153 -7.81 -0.86 0.75
CA LEU A 153 -6.68 -1.18 -0.14
C LEU A 153 -6.66 -0.33 -1.41
N ALA A 154 -7.81 0.15 -1.89
CA ALA A 154 -7.88 1.09 -3.00
C ALA A 154 -7.04 2.35 -2.78
N ASN A 155 -6.87 2.79 -1.52
CA ASN A 155 -6.03 3.94 -1.21
C ASN A 155 -4.55 3.64 -1.43
N CYS A 156 -4.10 2.39 -1.25
CA CYS A 156 -2.73 1.99 -1.56
C CYS A 156 -2.47 2.17 -3.05
N PHE A 157 -3.36 1.61 -3.89
CA PHE A 157 -3.24 1.72 -5.34
C PHE A 157 -3.23 3.18 -5.81
N LYS A 158 -4.20 4.00 -5.37
CA LYS A 158 -4.30 5.41 -5.74
C LYS A 158 -3.06 6.22 -5.33
N CYS A 159 -2.56 5.97 -4.11
CA CYS A 159 -1.40 6.66 -3.58
C CYS A 159 -0.11 6.28 -4.34
N HIS A 160 0.07 5.01 -4.69
CA HIS A 160 1.24 4.51 -5.41
C HIS A 160 1.19 4.77 -6.92
N LYS A 161 -0.01 4.98 -7.52
CA LYS A 161 -0.21 5.17 -8.97
C LYS A 161 0.72 6.20 -9.63
N PRO A 162 0.98 7.38 -9.06
CA PRO A 162 1.85 8.39 -9.67
C PRO A 162 3.33 8.01 -9.75
N LEU A 163 3.72 6.87 -9.17
CA LEU A 163 5.13 6.46 -9.02
C LEU A 163 5.56 5.43 -10.09
N ASP A 164 4.95 5.46 -11.26
CA ASP A 164 5.19 4.51 -12.36
C ASP A 164 6.65 4.43 -12.79
N LYS A 165 7.37 5.57 -12.81
CA LYS A 165 8.79 5.66 -13.17
C LYS A 165 9.73 5.00 -12.17
N GLN A 166 9.27 4.69 -10.97
CA GLN A 166 10.00 4.00 -9.90
C GLN A 166 9.28 2.73 -9.45
N ASP A 167 8.68 2.04 -10.42
CA ASP A 167 7.97 0.77 -10.23
C ASP A 167 6.94 0.83 -9.09
N PHE A 168 6.27 1.98 -8.92
CA PHE A 168 5.25 2.26 -7.91
C PHE A 168 5.76 2.19 -6.45
N VAL A 169 7.07 2.35 -6.18
CA VAL A 169 7.67 2.24 -4.85
C VAL A 169 8.07 3.61 -4.30
N PHE A 170 7.46 4.07 -3.19
CA PHE A 170 7.81 5.35 -2.54
C PHE A 170 9.26 5.42 -2.06
N THR A 171 9.77 4.32 -1.56
CA THR A 171 11.12 4.21 -1.00
C THR A 171 12.14 3.66 -2.02
N TRP A 172 11.92 3.97 -3.29
CA TRP A 172 12.78 3.53 -4.40
C TRP A 172 14.25 3.90 -4.20
N GLU A 173 14.52 5.12 -3.74
CA GLU A 173 15.88 5.57 -3.47
C GLU A 173 16.53 4.76 -2.35
N GLY A 174 15.76 4.36 -1.32
CA GLY A 174 16.25 3.45 -0.29
C GLY A 174 16.67 2.09 -0.86
N LEU A 175 15.94 1.53 -1.82
CA LEU A 175 16.35 0.31 -2.52
C LEU A 175 17.65 0.52 -3.31
N ARG A 176 17.76 1.64 -4.02
CA ARG A 176 18.93 1.97 -4.84
C ARG A 176 20.21 2.17 -4.02
N THR A 177 20.09 2.68 -2.81
CA THR A 177 21.21 3.03 -1.93
C THR A 177 21.45 2.02 -0.81
N ALA A 178 20.64 0.95 -0.72
CA ALA A 178 20.80 -0.08 0.29
C ALA A 178 22.22 -0.66 0.29
N ALA A 179 22.83 -0.82 1.46
CA ALA A 179 24.10 -1.53 1.61
C ALA A 179 23.96 -3.00 1.16
N LYS A 180 25.07 -3.60 0.74
CA LYS A 180 25.14 -5.04 0.49
C LYS A 180 25.14 -5.79 1.81
#